data_c93254ce5b01d3b8b74d8bd739d7c2c1
#
_entry.id   c93254ce5b01d3b8b74d8bd739d7c2c1
#
_cell.length_a   1.000
_cell.length_b   1.000
_cell.length_c   1.000
_cell.angle_alpha   90.00
_cell.angle_beta   90.00
_cell.angle_gamma   90.00
#
_symmetry.space_group_name_H-M   'P 1'
#
loop_
_entity.id
_entity.type
_entity.pdbx_description
1 polymer ?
#
loop_
_entity_poly.entity_id
_entity_poly.type
_entity_poly.pdbx_seq_one_letter_code
_entity_poly.pdbx_strand_id
1 'polypeptide(L)'
;MYKRQVVEKAEENARRAGLGDMLDDGRLTFRQGDAREACPEEGMAPGLLIANPPYGEQSNPKSASIQSMMKHVADNLKANFAGWTAWMLTSDRTLPQQMRLKESRKTVLFNGPLECRFFRFDMVAGSNRRKPREEADE
;
A
#
# COMPACT_ATOMS: atom_id res chain seq x y z
N MET A 1 20.43 -4.68 -11.65
CA MET A 1 20.27 -4.32 -13.08
C MET A 1 18.81 -4.32 -13.52
N TYR A 2 18.07 -5.36 -13.23
CA TYR A 2 16.65 -5.50 -13.65
C TYR A 2 15.72 -4.39 -13.12
N LYS A 3 15.91 -3.97 -11.87
CA LYS A 3 15.03 -3.00 -11.19
C LYS A 3 15.19 -1.57 -11.71
N ARG A 4 16.39 -1.19 -12.14
CA ARG A 4 16.66 0.14 -12.74
C ARG A 4 15.96 0.28 -14.11
N GLN A 5 15.93 -0.79 -14.90
CA GLN A 5 15.23 -0.82 -16.18
C GLN A 5 13.72 -0.65 -16.05
N VAL A 6 13.12 -1.12 -14.96
CA VAL A 6 11.68 -0.95 -14.71
C VAL A 6 11.32 0.52 -14.49
N VAL A 7 12.12 1.26 -13.74
CA VAL A 7 11.93 2.71 -13.54
C VAL A 7 12.08 3.46 -14.86
N GLU A 8 13.11 3.16 -15.66
CA GLU A 8 13.31 3.77 -16.97
C GLU A 8 12.13 3.53 -17.92
N LYS A 9 11.61 2.31 -17.95
CA LYS A 9 10.40 1.98 -18.74
C LYS A 9 9.16 2.69 -18.25
N ALA A 10 8.99 2.87 -16.94
CA ALA A 10 7.87 3.63 -16.38
C ALA A 10 7.93 5.10 -16.81
N GLU A 11 9.10 5.70 -16.79
CA GLU A 11 9.31 7.08 -17.28
C GLU A 11 9.03 7.20 -18.79
N GLU A 12 9.51 6.27 -19.60
CA GLU A 12 9.21 6.23 -21.04
C GLU A 12 7.70 6.10 -21.30
N ASN A 13 7.03 5.24 -20.56
CA ASN A 13 5.58 5.07 -20.69
C ASN A 13 4.82 6.33 -20.30
N ALA A 14 5.23 7.03 -19.27
CA ALA A 14 4.66 8.30 -18.86
C ALA A 14 4.84 9.37 -19.94
N ARG A 15 6.01 9.45 -20.56
CA ARG A 15 6.27 10.38 -21.69
C ARG A 15 5.37 10.06 -22.89
N ARG A 16 5.23 8.79 -23.25
CA ARG A 16 4.33 8.36 -24.33
C ARG A 16 2.85 8.66 -24.01
N ALA A 17 2.47 8.66 -22.75
CA ALA A 17 1.13 9.01 -22.30
C ALA A 17 0.86 10.52 -22.24
N GLY A 18 1.82 11.36 -22.63
CA GLY A 18 1.69 12.82 -22.61
C GLY A 18 1.99 13.48 -21.26
N LEU A 19 2.67 12.77 -20.36
CA LEU A 19 2.98 13.26 -19.01
C LEU A 19 4.44 13.76 -18.88
N GLY A 20 5.12 14.01 -19.99
CA GLY A 20 6.51 14.46 -20.00
C GLY A 20 6.75 15.74 -19.22
N ASP A 21 5.86 16.71 -19.33
CA ASP A 21 5.97 17.97 -18.61
C ASP A 21 5.91 17.77 -17.09
N MET A 22 5.09 16.84 -16.62
CA MET A 22 5.01 16.49 -15.19
C MET A 22 6.27 15.81 -14.68
N LEU A 23 6.94 15.02 -15.52
CA LEU A 23 8.25 14.44 -15.18
C LEU A 23 9.32 15.53 -15.11
N ASP A 24 9.34 16.43 -16.09
CA ASP A 24 10.37 17.46 -16.20
C ASP A 24 10.29 18.51 -15.08
N ASP A 25 9.10 18.82 -14.61
CA ASP A 25 8.87 19.77 -13.51
C ASP A 25 8.79 19.14 -12.11
N GLY A 26 8.97 17.82 -12.01
CA GLY A 26 9.01 17.10 -10.74
C GLY A 26 7.66 16.79 -10.09
N ARG A 27 6.54 17.07 -10.75
CA ARG A 27 5.21 16.69 -10.24
C ARG A 27 4.94 15.19 -10.31
N LEU A 28 5.63 14.48 -11.22
CA LEU A 28 5.59 13.03 -11.36
C LEU A 28 7.00 12.49 -11.22
N THR A 29 7.21 11.59 -10.27
CA THR A 29 8.50 10.94 -10.04
C THR A 29 8.33 9.43 -9.93
N PHE A 30 9.30 8.68 -10.45
CA PHE A 30 9.38 7.23 -10.28
C PHE A 30 10.62 6.89 -9.48
N ARG A 31 10.44 6.04 -8.49
CA ARG A 31 11.53 5.58 -7.63
C ARG A 31 11.47 4.08 -7.45
N GLN A 32 12.64 3.47 -7.37
CA GLN A 32 12.80 2.14 -6.83
C GLN A 32 12.99 2.24 -5.32
N GLY A 33 12.31 1.41 -4.55
CA GLY A 33 12.48 1.37 -3.12
C GLY A 33 11.76 0.18 -2.49
N ASP A 34 12.02 -0.01 -1.21
CA ASP A 34 11.33 -0.98 -0.39
C ASP A 34 10.11 -0.32 0.28
N ALA A 35 8.94 -0.92 0.10
CA ALA A 35 7.71 -0.39 0.68
C ALA A 35 7.73 -0.34 2.22
N ARG A 36 8.59 -1.15 2.86
CA ARG A 36 8.79 -1.11 4.32
C ARG A 36 9.51 0.14 4.80
N GLU A 37 10.16 0.86 3.90
CA GLU A 37 10.98 2.06 4.17
C GLU A 37 10.47 3.31 3.45
N ALA A 38 9.40 3.19 2.67
CA ALA A 38 8.83 4.31 1.95
C ALA A 38 8.35 5.40 2.90
N CYS A 39 8.59 6.65 2.52
CA CYS A 39 8.07 7.80 3.26
C CYS A 39 7.68 8.92 2.29
N PRO A 40 6.74 9.79 2.66
CA PRO A 40 6.45 10.98 1.90
C PRO A 40 7.68 11.89 1.82
N GLU A 41 7.78 12.67 0.75
CA GLU A 41 8.79 13.73 0.67
C GLU A 41 8.57 14.76 1.77
N GLU A 42 9.67 15.32 2.27
CA GLU A 42 9.61 16.37 3.29
C GLU A 42 8.74 17.54 2.85
N GLY A 43 7.84 17.96 3.72
CA GLY A 43 6.90 19.06 3.44
C GLY A 43 5.69 18.67 2.59
N MET A 44 5.55 17.41 2.21
CA MET A 44 4.38 16.94 1.46
C MET A 44 3.15 16.85 2.37
N ALA A 45 2.05 17.50 1.95
CA ALA A 45 0.76 17.37 2.63
C ALA A 45 0.21 15.94 2.52
N PRO A 46 -0.56 15.47 3.50
CA PRO A 46 -1.21 14.17 3.42
C PRO A 46 -2.06 14.01 2.16
N GLY A 47 -2.02 12.84 1.57
CA GLY A 47 -2.72 12.53 0.35
C GLY A 47 -3.18 11.09 0.27
N LEU A 48 -3.14 10.52 -0.93
CA LEU A 48 -3.54 9.15 -1.21
C LEU A 48 -2.32 8.27 -1.47
N LEU A 49 -2.37 7.06 -0.94
CA LEU A 49 -1.49 5.97 -1.28
C LEU A 49 -2.33 4.85 -1.88
N ILE A 50 -1.94 4.34 -3.04
CA ILE A 50 -2.62 3.22 -3.71
C ILE A 50 -1.58 2.16 -4.03
N ALA A 51 -1.84 0.92 -3.66
CA ALA A 51 -0.93 -0.17 -3.91
C ALA A 51 -1.66 -1.43 -4.37
N ASN A 52 -0.96 -2.20 -5.19
CA ASN A 52 -1.30 -3.55 -5.57
C ASN A 52 -0.14 -4.45 -5.09
N PRO A 53 -0.10 -4.81 -3.80
CA PRO A 53 0.99 -5.61 -3.26
C PRO A 53 0.89 -7.06 -3.72
N PRO A 54 1.98 -7.86 -3.56
CA PRO A 54 1.89 -9.28 -3.79
C PRO A 54 0.85 -9.94 -2.87
N TYR A 55 0.15 -10.95 -3.38
CA TYR A 55 -0.93 -11.62 -2.66
C TYR A 55 -0.38 -12.77 -1.81
N GLY A 56 -0.68 -12.75 -0.52
CA GLY A 56 -0.26 -13.74 0.46
C GLY A 56 -1.26 -14.89 0.61
N GLU A 57 -1.76 -15.47 -0.47
CA GLU A 57 -2.67 -16.61 -0.43
C GLU A 57 -1.98 -17.88 0.05
N GLN A 58 -2.74 -18.77 0.71
CA GLN A 58 -2.22 -20.03 1.25
C GLN A 58 -1.58 -20.93 0.17
N SER A 59 -2.04 -20.83 -1.08
CA SER A 59 -1.47 -21.56 -2.22
C SER A 59 -0.15 -20.98 -2.74
N ASN A 60 0.22 -19.77 -2.30
CA ASN A 60 1.48 -19.14 -2.68
C ASN A 60 2.61 -19.65 -1.79
N PRO A 61 3.68 -20.27 -2.35
CA PRO A 61 4.80 -20.77 -1.55
C PRO A 61 5.56 -19.68 -0.79
N LYS A 62 5.37 -18.40 -1.15
CA LYS A 62 5.94 -17.24 -0.46
C LYS A 62 4.97 -16.56 0.51
N SER A 63 3.84 -17.17 0.82
CA SER A 63 2.77 -16.52 1.61
C SER A 63 3.24 -16.05 2.98
N ALA A 64 4.02 -16.83 3.70
CA ALA A 64 4.55 -16.44 5.02
C ALA A 64 5.49 -15.24 4.94
N SER A 65 6.34 -15.17 3.92
CA SER A 65 7.23 -14.03 3.65
C SER A 65 6.45 -12.78 3.27
N ILE A 66 5.41 -12.91 2.47
CA ILE A 66 4.52 -11.81 2.06
C ILE A 66 3.75 -11.27 3.27
N GLN A 67 3.22 -12.14 4.14
CA GLN A 67 2.52 -11.74 5.36
C GLN A 67 3.43 -10.97 6.31
N SER A 68 4.66 -11.41 6.51
CA SER A 68 5.68 -10.71 7.30
C SER A 68 6.00 -9.35 6.70
N MET A 69 6.18 -9.28 5.40
CA MET A 69 6.42 -8.03 4.68
C MET A 69 5.26 -7.06 4.86
N MET A 70 4.03 -7.49 4.68
CA MET A 70 2.84 -6.63 4.80
C MET A 70 2.63 -6.11 6.22
N LYS A 71 3.02 -6.87 7.23
CA LYS A 71 3.04 -6.38 8.61
C LYS A 71 4.03 -5.22 8.77
N HIS A 72 5.23 -5.34 8.23
CA HIS A 72 6.24 -4.27 8.26
C HIS A 72 5.82 -3.06 7.41
N VAL A 73 5.18 -3.28 6.27
CA VAL A 73 4.58 -2.19 5.48
C VAL A 73 3.55 -1.43 6.31
N ALA A 74 2.68 -2.13 7.02
CA ALA A 74 1.68 -1.50 7.89
C ALA A 74 2.31 -0.70 9.02
N ASP A 75 3.36 -1.20 9.64
CA ASP A 75 4.10 -0.48 10.68
C ASP A 75 4.72 0.80 10.12
N ASN A 76 5.26 0.75 8.90
CA ASN A 76 5.78 1.92 8.20
C ASN A 76 4.68 2.94 7.87
N LEU A 77 3.52 2.49 7.42
CA LEU A 77 2.39 3.39 7.14
C LEU A 77 1.92 4.12 8.40
N LYS A 78 1.86 3.42 9.53
CA LYS A 78 1.51 4.02 10.83
C LYS A 78 2.53 5.06 11.29
N ALA A 79 3.80 4.81 11.04
CA ALA A 79 4.89 5.69 11.46
C ALA A 79 5.05 6.92 10.57
N ASN A 80 4.92 6.78 9.25
CA ASN A 80 5.33 7.80 8.28
C ASN A 80 4.20 8.37 7.43
N PHE A 81 3.01 7.77 7.43
CA PHE A 81 1.88 8.19 6.60
C PHE A 81 0.65 8.60 7.41
N ALA A 82 0.85 9.16 8.60
CA ALA A 82 -0.26 9.68 9.40
C ALA A 82 -1.03 10.76 8.63
N GLY A 83 -2.36 10.66 8.63
CA GLY A 83 -3.24 11.56 7.89
C GLY A 83 -3.50 11.16 6.43
N TRP A 84 -2.78 10.17 5.92
CA TRP A 84 -2.97 9.65 4.57
C TRP A 84 -4.12 8.64 4.52
N THR A 85 -4.71 8.50 3.34
CA THR A 85 -5.64 7.41 3.02
C THR A 85 -4.91 6.40 2.15
N ALA A 86 -4.84 5.16 2.61
CA ALA A 86 -4.20 4.07 1.89
C ALA A 86 -5.24 3.12 1.31
N TRP A 87 -5.07 2.76 0.04
CA TRP A 87 -5.89 1.79 -0.67
C TRP A 87 -5.02 0.62 -1.11
N MET A 88 -5.47 -0.59 -0.79
CA MET A 88 -4.78 -1.83 -1.13
C MET A 88 -5.68 -2.75 -1.93
N LEU A 89 -5.24 -3.15 -3.12
CA LEU A 89 -5.91 -4.18 -3.92
C LEU A 89 -5.28 -5.53 -3.64
N THR A 90 -6.07 -6.51 -3.26
CA THR A 90 -5.58 -7.87 -2.96
C THR A 90 -6.66 -8.92 -3.17
N SER A 91 -6.25 -10.12 -3.55
CA SER A 91 -7.11 -11.30 -3.49
C SER A 91 -7.16 -11.93 -2.10
N ASP A 92 -6.24 -11.54 -1.22
CA ASP A 92 -6.17 -12.04 0.16
C ASP A 92 -7.12 -11.26 1.06
N ARG A 93 -8.23 -11.90 1.42
CA ARG A 93 -9.26 -11.31 2.30
C ARG A 93 -8.78 -11.04 3.72
N THR A 94 -7.65 -11.64 4.11
CA THR A 94 -7.09 -11.52 5.45
C THR A 94 -6.06 -10.40 5.57
N LEU A 95 -5.83 -9.64 4.50
CA LEU A 95 -4.83 -8.57 4.49
C LEU A 95 -4.98 -7.56 5.65
N PRO A 96 -6.17 -7.07 6.00
CA PRO A 96 -6.33 -6.15 7.14
C PRO A 96 -5.85 -6.76 8.45
N GLN A 97 -6.08 -8.05 8.67
CA GLN A 97 -5.63 -8.75 9.88
C GLN A 97 -4.11 -8.88 9.91
N GLN A 98 -3.48 -9.19 8.77
CA GLN A 98 -2.02 -9.26 8.64
C GLN A 98 -1.36 -7.91 8.89
N MET A 99 -1.95 -6.84 8.38
CA MET A 99 -1.49 -5.47 8.57
C MET A 99 -1.84 -4.91 9.96
N ARG A 100 -2.69 -5.60 10.72
CA ARG A 100 -3.24 -5.11 12.00
C ARG A 100 -3.87 -3.72 11.87
N LEU A 101 -4.51 -3.49 10.74
CA LEU A 101 -5.27 -2.29 10.44
C LEU A 101 -6.73 -2.67 10.24
N LYS A 102 -7.62 -1.80 10.72
CA LYS A 102 -9.04 -1.93 10.42
C LYS A 102 -9.33 -1.13 9.15
N GLU A 103 -9.89 -1.80 8.16
CA GLU A 103 -10.39 -1.17 6.96
C GLU A 103 -11.60 -0.28 7.27
N SER A 104 -11.63 0.92 6.69
CA SER A 104 -12.80 1.81 6.73
C SER A 104 -13.79 1.50 5.61
N ARG A 105 -13.30 0.86 4.54
CA ARG A 105 -14.11 0.43 3.40
C ARG A 105 -13.51 -0.82 2.75
N LYS A 106 -14.41 -1.64 2.23
CA LYS A 106 -14.08 -2.85 1.46
C LYS A 106 -14.95 -2.88 0.21
N THR A 107 -14.34 -2.93 -0.95
CA THR A 107 -15.03 -3.00 -2.24
C THR A 107 -14.55 -4.21 -3.01
N VAL A 108 -15.48 -4.99 -3.55
CA VAL A 108 -15.15 -6.12 -4.42
C VAL A 108 -14.78 -5.59 -5.79
N LEU A 109 -13.62 -5.97 -6.29
CA LEU A 109 -13.14 -5.69 -7.64
C LEU A 109 -12.57 -6.96 -8.25
N PHE A 110 -12.53 -7.02 -9.56
CA PHE A 110 -11.94 -8.14 -10.28
C PHE A 110 -10.65 -7.69 -10.98
N ASN A 111 -9.59 -8.46 -10.77
CA ASN A 111 -8.36 -8.35 -11.53
C ASN A 111 -8.33 -9.49 -12.56
N GLY A 112 -8.83 -9.22 -13.78
CA GLY A 112 -9.14 -10.29 -14.72
C GLY A 112 -10.20 -11.23 -14.12
N PRO A 113 -9.97 -12.56 -14.12
CA PRO A 113 -10.89 -13.53 -13.52
C PRO A 113 -10.78 -13.60 -11.98
N LEU A 114 -9.76 -12.97 -11.40
CA LEU A 114 -9.46 -13.05 -9.97
C LEU A 114 -10.32 -12.07 -9.18
N GLU A 115 -11.11 -12.59 -8.26
CA GLU A 115 -11.88 -11.78 -7.33
C GLU A 115 -10.97 -11.18 -6.27
N CYS A 116 -10.96 -9.85 -6.18
CA CYS A 116 -10.15 -9.09 -5.25
C CYS A 116 -11.01 -8.26 -4.30
N ARG A 117 -10.36 -7.73 -3.29
CA ARG A 117 -10.89 -6.70 -2.39
C ARG A 117 -10.02 -5.46 -2.50
N PHE A 118 -10.66 -4.32 -2.59
CA PHE A 118 -10.04 -3.02 -2.51
C PHE A 118 -10.31 -2.44 -1.12
N PHE A 119 -9.31 -2.51 -0.26
CA PHE A 119 -9.40 -2.07 1.12
C PHE A 119 -8.95 -0.64 1.27
N ARG A 120 -9.72 0.15 1.99
CA ARG A 120 -9.35 1.51 2.41
C ARG A 120 -8.93 1.51 3.87
N PHE A 121 -7.79 2.14 4.14
CA PHE A 121 -7.28 2.39 5.48
C PHE A 121 -7.08 3.89 5.68
N ASP A 122 -7.74 4.47 6.67
CA ASP A 122 -7.52 5.85 7.05
C ASP A 122 -6.41 5.89 8.12
N MET A 123 -5.24 6.43 7.75
CA MET A 123 -4.08 6.50 8.63
C MET A 123 -4.20 7.74 9.51
N VAL A 124 -4.57 7.56 10.77
CA VAL A 124 -4.71 8.65 11.73
C VAL A 124 -3.48 8.73 12.64
N ALA A 125 -3.16 9.95 13.06
CA ALA A 125 -2.15 10.16 14.11
C ALA A 125 -2.64 9.54 15.42
N GLY A 126 -1.89 8.56 15.95
CA GLY A 126 -2.28 7.81 17.13
C GLY A 126 -2.36 6.32 16.85
N SER A 127 -3.50 5.69 16.79
CA SER A 127 -3.56 4.27 16.48
C SER A 127 -4.89 3.89 15.85
N ASN A 128 -4.79 3.30 14.66
CA ASN A 128 -5.84 2.50 14.04
C ASN A 128 -5.80 1.04 14.53
N ARG A 129 -5.17 0.78 15.67
CA ARG A 129 -5.17 -0.55 16.25
C ARG A 129 -6.59 -0.91 16.69
N ARG A 130 -7.02 -2.13 16.39
CA ARG A 130 -8.12 -2.71 17.15
C ARG A 130 -7.73 -2.60 18.62
N LYS A 131 -8.45 -1.79 19.39
CA LYS A 131 -8.36 -1.86 20.84
C LYS A 131 -8.65 -3.30 21.23
N PRO A 132 -7.85 -3.92 22.13
CA PRO A 132 -8.29 -5.15 22.77
C PRO A 132 -9.72 -4.90 23.25
N ARG A 133 -10.63 -5.82 23.02
CA ARG A 133 -11.91 -5.78 23.70
C ARG A 133 -11.57 -5.69 25.19
N GLU A 134 -11.90 -4.59 25.82
CA GLU A 134 -12.01 -4.57 27.25
C GLU A 134 -13.07 -5.65 27.53
N GLU A 135 -12.63 -6.78 28.10
CA GLU A 135 -13.55 -7.67 28.73
C GLU A 135 -14.26 -6.81 29.75
N ALA A 136 -15.57 -6.66 29.56
CA ALA A 136 -16.39 -6.00 30.53
C ALA A 136 -16.30 -6.85 31.82
N ASP A 137 -15.49 -6.38 32.76
CA ASP A 137 -15.57 -6.85 34.15
C ASP A 137 -16.99 -6.51 34.61
N GLU A 138 -17.78 -7.54 34.77
CA GLU A 138 -19.02 -7.44 35.52
C GLU A 138 -18.71 -7.14 37.01
#